data_6b3d19f07f49a6a997d4ede02eef0ad9
#
_entry.id   6b3d19f07f49a6a997d4ede02eef0ad9
#
_cell.length_a   1.000
_cell.length_b   1.000
_cell.length_c   1.000
_cell.angle_alpha   90.00
_cell.angle_beta   90.00
_cell.angle_gamma   90.00
#
_symmetry.space_group_name_H-M   'P 1'
#
loop_
_entity.id
_entity.type
_entity.pdbx_description
1 polymer ?
#
loop_
_entity_poly.entity_id
_entity_poly.type
_entity_poly.pdbx_seq_one_letter_code
_entity_poly.pdbx_strand_id
1 'polypeptide(L)'
;NYGWPISSYGERGYGEFSKDVPLHKSHKDYGFVEPIKVYSPSIAISEITKIPKIFNENFTNNFFISTLGWEGQLANGQQSIHHLRFNENFDQIIFEDVIPIDERIRDLIYIKEMNLVLLVLETIPAIGILRLTN
;
A
#
# COMPACT_ATOMS: atom_id res chain seq x y z
N ASN A 1 15.61 9.12 9.45
CA ASN A 1 15.74 9.71 8.14
C ASN A 1 15.47 8.64 7.06
N TYR A 2 14.48 8.88 6.22
CA TYR A 2 14.03 7.95 5.17
C TYR A 2 14.64 8.25 3.79
N GLY A 3 15.59 9.14 3.72
CA GLY A 3 16.40 9.39 2.52
C GLY A 3 15.84 10.39 1.51
N TRP A 4 14.56 10.67 1.53
CA TRP A 4 13.99 11.66 0.61
C TRP A 4 14.48 13.09 0.93
N PRO A 5 14.94 13.89 0.00
CA PRO A 5 14.94 13.76 -1.46
C PRO A 5 16.26 13.20 -2.07
N ILE A 6 17.13 12.59 -1.30
CA ILE A 6 18.47 12.16 -1.76
C ILE A 6 18.41 10.78 -2.42
N SER A 7 17.52 9.92 -1.95
CA SER A 7 17.37 8.54 -2.40
C SER A 7 15.91 8.11 -2.42
N SER A 8 15.54 7.27 -3.36
CA SER A 8 14.20 6.71 -3.48
C SER A 8 14.26 5.30 -4.07
N TYR A 9 13.44 4.39 -3.56
CA TYR A 9 13.24 3.07 -4.15
C TYR A 9 12.34 3.09 -5.38
N GLY A 10 11.54 4.12 -5.54
CA GLY A 10 10.80 4.37 -6.77
C GLY A 10 11.74 4.93 -7.81
N GLU A 11 12.39 4.05 -8.55
CA GLU A 11 13.50 4.38 -9.44
C GLU A 11 13.16 5.30 -10.61
N ARG A 12 12.03 5.89 -10.71
CA ARG A 12 11.78 6.89 -11.76
C ARG A 12 10.56 7.73 -11.44
N GLY A 13 10.80 8.96 -11.06
CA GLY A 13 9.89 10.03 -11.45
C GLY A 13 9.88 10.13 -12.98
N TYR A 14 8.89 10.81 -13.52
CA TYR A 14 8.74 11.03 -14.96
C TYR A 14 9.98 11.70 -15.56
N GLY A 15 10.60 11.05 -16.54
CA GLY A 15 11.71 11.57 -17.30
C GLY A 15 13.00 10.73 -17.23
N GLU A 16 13.88 10.93 -18.18
CA GLU A 16 15.23 10.39 -18.14
C GLU A 16 16.02 11.08 -17.04
N PHE A 17 16.09 10.46 -15.87
CA PHE A 17 17.04 10.90 -14.85
C PHE A 17 18.45 10.50 -15.29
N SER A 18 19.28 11.50 -15.51
CA SER A 18 20.69 11.27 -15.71
C SER A 18 21.28 10.56 -14.47
N LYS A 19 22.26 9.69 -14.70
CA LYS A 19 22.99 9.00 -13.63
C LYS A 19 23.66 9.94 -12.61
N ASP A 20 23.71 11.22 -12.94
CA ASP A 20 24.32 12.28 -12.14
C ASP A 20 23.35 12.99 -11.18
N VAL A 21 22.07 12.61 -11.17
CA VAL A 21 21.08 13.21 -10.26
C VAL A 21 21.23 12.59 -8.86
N PRO A 22 21.27 13.38 -7.78
CA PRO A 22 21.46 12.90 -6.40
C PRO A 22 20.45 11.83 -5.94
N LEU A 23 19.28 11.75 -6.57
CA LEU A 23 18.19 10.82 -6.26
C LEU A 23 18.47 9.34 -6.60
N HIS A 24 19.62 9.01 -7.19
CA HIS A 24 19.98 7.64 -7.57
C HIS A 24 20.96 6.95 -6.63
N LYS A 25 21.15 7.49 -5.43
CA LYS A 25 22.08 6.91 -4.48
C LYS A 25 21.42 5.78 -3.70
N SER A 26 22.17 4.72 -3.49
CA SER A 26 21.71 3.57 -2.72
C SER A 26 21.25 4.00 -1.33
N HIS A 27 20.04 3.66 -0.99
CA HIS A 27 19.45 3.93 0.33
C HIS A 27 20.32 3.37 1.45
N LYS A 28 20.84 2.17 1.24
CA LYS A 28 21.69 1.45 2.17
C LYS A 28 23.04 2.16 2.42
N ASP A 29 23.64 2.74 1.37
CA ASP A 29 24.97 3.36 1.46
C ASP A 29 24.95 4.66 2.28
N TYR A 30 23.77 5.24 2.47
CA TYR A 30 23.57 6.46 3.25
C TYR A 30 23.01 6.24 4.65
N GLY A 31 22.79 4.98 5.04
CA GLY A 31 22.26 4.64 6.36
C GLY A 31 20.84 5.16 6.61
N PHE A 32 20.03 5.30 5.55
CA PHE A 32 18.62 5.66 5.70
C PHE A 32 17.80 4.49 6.23
N VAL A 33 16.67 4.80 6.83
CA VAL A 33 15.74 3.78 7.32
C VAL A 33 15.14 3.03 6.14
N GLU A 34 15.39 1.73 6.10
CA GLU A 34 14.90 0.85 5.04
C GLU A 34 13.40 0.60 5.18
N PRO A 35 12.64 0.59 4.08
CA PRO A 35 11.24 0.17 4.12
C PRO A 35 11.13 -1.34 4.31
N ILE A 36 10.04 -1.78 4.96
CA ILE A 36 9.72 -3.21 5.11
C ILE A 36 9.37 -3.82 3.76
N LYS A 37 8.74 -3.05 2.87
CA LYS A 37 8.38 -3.47 1.52
C LYS A 37 8.48 -2.33 0.52
N VAL A 38 8.95 -2.66 -0.65
CA VAL A 38 9.03 -1.77 -1.82
C VAL A 38 8.10 -2.28 -2.91
N TYR A 39 7.34 -1.38 -3.51
CA TYR A 39 6.57 -1.65 -4.72
C TYR A 39 7.22 -0.93 -5.90
N SER A 40 7.76 -1.71 -6.84
CA SER A 40 8.37 -1.19 -8.07
C SER A 40 7.83 -1.97 -9.27
N PRO A 41 7.04 -1.32 -10.15
CA PRO A 41 6.61 0.08 -10.12
C PRO A 41 5.73 0.41 -8.92
N SER A 42 5.65 1.70 -8.57
CA SER A 42 4.82 2.18 -7.47
C SER A 42 3.34 1.90 -7.73
N ILE A 43 2.65 1.39 -6.73
CA ILE A 43 1.19 1.18 -6.75
C ILE A 43 0.41 2.39 -6.24
N ALA A 44 1.11 3.48 -5.89
CA ALA A 44 0.55 4.71 -5.34
C ALA A 44 -0.33 4.46 -4.09
N ILE A 45 0.29 3.95 -3.03
CA ILE A 45 -0.38 3.72 -1.74
C ILE A 45 -0.99 5.04 -1.25
N SER A 46 -2.25 5.01 -0.87
CA SER A 46 -3.00 6.17 -0.35
C SER A 46 -3.25 6.11 1.15
N GLU A 47 -3.57 4.93 1.68
CA GLU A 47 -3.89 4.76 3.09
C GLU A 47 -3.48 3.38 3.59
N ILE A 48 -3.28 3.25 4.91
CA ILE A 48 -3.10 1.98 5.61
C ILE A 48 -3.98 1.95 6.86
N THR A 49 -4.79 0.91 7.02
CA THR A 49 -5.62 0.72 8.21
C THR A 49 -5.47 -0.68 8.78
N LYS A 50 -5.44 -0.76 10.11
CA LYS A 50 -5.47 -2.04 10.81
C LYS A 50 -6.89 -2.60 10.78
N ILE A 51 -6.99 -3.87 10.39
CA ILE A 51 -8.26 -4.60 10.38
C ILE A 51 -8.27 -5.71 11.44
N PRO A 52 -9.44 -6.13 11.93
CA PRO A 52 -9.53 -7.20 12.91
C PRO A 52 -9.13 -8.56 12.32
N LYS A 53 -9.11 -9.57 13.15
CA LYS A 53 -8.96 -10.97 12.78
C LYS A 53 -10.17 -11.43 11.97
N ILE A 54 -10.10 -11.38 10.63
CA ILE A 54 -11.27 -11.61 9.79
C ILE A 54 -11.39 -13.06 9.33
N PHE A 55 -10.26 -13.68 8.99
CA PHE A 55 -10.27 -14.97 8.28
C PHE A 55 -9.75 -16.15 9.09
N ASN A 56 -9.11 -15.90 10.22
CA ASN A 56 -8.62 -16.93 11.10
C ASN A 56 -8.24 -16.30 12.46
N GLU A 57 -8.74 -16.87 13.55
CA GLU A 57 -8.51 -16.39 14.92
C GLU A 57 -7.04 -16.27 15.32
N ASN A 58 -6.15 -16.95 14.59
CA ASN A 58 -4.71 -16.98 14.89
C ASN A 58 -3.91 -15.80 14.32
N PHE A 59 -4.50 -14.90 13.52
CA PHE A 59 -3.77 -13.82 12.86
C PHE A 59 -4.14 -12.44 13.41
N THR A 60 -3.20 -11.83 14.13
CA THR A 60 -3.45 -10.58 14.88
C THR A 60 -3.05 -9.30 14.16
N ASN A 61 -2.10 -9.36 13.21
CA ASN A 61 -1.47 -8.18 12.62
C ASN A 61 -1.87 -7.99 11.16
N ASN A 62 -3.19 -7.88 10.94
CA ASN A 62 -3.74 -7.65 9.61
C ASN A 62 -3.92 -6.18 9.32
N PHE A 63 -3.60 -5.78 8.08
CA PHE A 63 -3.77 -4.43 7.57
C PHE A 63 -4.32 -4.46 6.15
N PHE A 64 -5.13 -3.47 5.83
CA PHE A 64 -5.41 -3.12 4.45
C PHE A 64 -4.61 -1.89 4.07
N ILE A 65 -4.01 -1.92 2.89
CA ILE A 65 -3.54 -0.73 2.20
C ILE A 65 -4.37 -0.51 0.95
N SER A 66 -4.70 0.73 0.66
CA SER A 66 -5.39 1.12 -0.55
C SER A 66 -4.44 1.75 -1.56
N THR A 67 -4.79 1.64 -2.83
CA THR A 67 -3.95 2.14 -3.90
C THR A 67 -4.74 3.01 -4.89
N LEU A 68 -4.08 4.08 -5.34
CA LEU A 68 -4.61 4.93 -6.40
C LEU A 68 -4.31 4.32 -7.77
N GLY A 69 -3.04 4.12 -8.04
CA GLY A 69 -2.56 3.54 -9.30
C GLY A 69 -3.09 4.23 -10.56
N TRP A 70 -2.91 3.54 -11.69
CA TRP A 70 -3.34 3.98 -13.01
C TRP A 70 -4.36 3.01 -13.57
N GLU A 71 -5.28 3.53 -14.36
CA GLU A 71 -6.27 2.75 -15.10
C GLU A 71 -5.58 1.66 -15.95
N GLY A 72 -6.16 0.44 -15.95
CA GLY A 72 -5.61 -0.69 -16.68
C GLY A 72 -4.41 -1.38 -16.03
N GLN A 73 -4.01 -1.02 -14.82
CA GLN A 73 -2.86 -1.59 -14.11
C GLN A 73 -3.23 -2.50 -12.93
N LEU A 74 -4.44 -3.06 -12.93
CA LEU A 74 -4.91 -3.98 -11.88
C LEU A 74 -3.98 -5.17 -11.66
N ALA A 75 -3.44 -5.75 -12.73
CA ALA A 75 -2.52 -6.89 -12.66
C ALA A 75 -1.23 -6.58 -11.86
N ASN A 76 -0.89 -5.31 -11.70
CA ASN A 76 0.26 -4.85 -10.92
C ASN A 76 -0.12 -4.44 -9.48
N GLY A 77 -1.34 -4.74 -9.04
CA GLY A 77 -1.84 -4.40 -7.70
C GLY A 77 -2.25 -2.94 -7.54
N GLN A 78 -2.41 -2.19 -8.62
CA GLN A 78 -2.94 -0.83 -8.62
C GLN A 78 -4.47 -0.85 -8.58
N GLN A 79 -5.11 0.24 -8.13
CA GLN A 79 -6.58 0.34 -7.99
C GLN A 79 -7.19 -0.82 -7.20
N SER A 80 -6.50 -1.20 -6.13
CA SER A 80 -6.77 -2.40 -5.36
C SER A 80 -6.65 -2.12 -3.86
N ILE A 81 -7.15 -3.06 -3.07
CA ILE A 81 -6.79 -3.16 -1.65
C ILE A 81 -5.81 -4.31 -1.50
N HIS A 82 -4.69 -4.09 -0.85
CA HIS A 82 -3.80 -5.17 -0.45
C HIS A 82 -4.05 -5.54 1.00
N HIS A 83 -4.36 -6.79 1.25
CA HIS A 83 -4.42 -7.38 2.58
C HIS A 83 -3.01 -7.85 2.96
N LEU A 84 -2.43 -7.19 3.94
CA LEU A 84 -1.11 -7.50 4.46
C LEU A 84 -1.23 -8.11 5.85
N ARG A 85 -0.37 -9.08 6.14
CA ARG A 85 -0.16 -9.57 7.49
C ARG A 85 1.31 -9.46 7.86
N PHE A 86 1.54 -8.83 9.00
CA PHE A 86 2.88 -8.72 9.58
C PHE A 86 3.13 -9.85 10.57
N ASN A 87 4.41 -10.19 10.73
CA ASN A 87 4.84 -11.02 11.85
C ASN A 87 4.65 -10.27 13.18
N GLU A 88 4.95 -10.94 14.31
CA GLU A 88 4.76 -10.38 15.65
C GLU A 88 5.63 -9.16 15.92
N ASN A 89 6.81 -9.09 15.32
CA ASN A 89 7.76 -8.00 15.51
C ASN A 89 7.51 -6.79 14.60
N PHE A 90 6.58 -6.88 13.64
CA PHE A 90 6.32 -5.84 12.63
C PHE A 90 7.52 -5.49 11.75
N ASP A 91 8.44 -6.42 11.57
CA ASP A 91 9.62 -6.24 10.73
C ASP A 91 9.56 -7.02 9.40
N GLN A 92 8.51 -7.83 9.21
CA GLN A 92 8.30 -8.61 7.99
C GLN A 92 6.82 -8.75 7.63
N ILE A 93 6.49 -8.62 6.35
CA ILE A 93 5.20 -9.01 5.79
C ILE A 93 5.28 -10.50 5.47
N ILE A 94 4.44 -11.30 6.12
CA ILE A 94 4.40 -12.76 5.99
C ILE A 94 3.27 -13.26 5.12
N PHE A 95 2.36 -12.37 4.72
CA PHE A 95 1.26 -12.66 3.80
C PHE A 95 0.84 -11.40 3.08
N GLU A 96 0.52 -11.52 1.81
CA GLU A 96 -0.11 -10.48 1.01
C GLU A 96 -1.10 -11.12 0.05
N ASP A 97 -2.29 -10.54 -0.03
CA ASP A 97 -3.32 -10.84 -1.02
C ASP A 97 -3.84 -9.54 -1.61
N VAL A 98 -4.24 -9.58 -2.88
CA VAL A 98 -4.69 -8.39 -3.61
C VAL A 98 -6.15 -8.53 -3.98
N ILE A 99 -6.96 -7.59 -3.50
CA ILE A 99 -8.39 -7.49 -3.77
C ILE A 99 -8.58 -6.40 -4.83
N PRO A 100 -8.82 -6.75 -6.10
CA PRO A 100 -9.01 -5.77 -7.15
C PRO A 100 -10.35 -5.04 -6.95
N ILE A 101 -10.31 -3.71 -7.03
CA ILE A 101 -11.49 -2.83 -6.91
C ILE A 101 -11.81 -2.17 -8.25
N ASP A 102 -10.78 -1.97 -9.09
CA ASP A 102 -10.84 -1.28 -10.38
C ASP A 102 -11.24 0.20 -10.26
N GLU A 103 -10.87 0.80 -9.13
CA GLU A 103 -11.10 2.20 -8.80
C GLU A 103 -9.94 2.78 -8.00
N ARG A 104 -9.70 4.06 -8.19
CA ARG A 104 -8.70 4.81 -7.42
C ARG A 104 -9.23 5.05 -6.00
N ILE A 105 -8.61 4.41 -5.02
CA ILE A 105 -9.04 4.49 -3.63
C ILE A 105 -8.21 5.56 -2.92
N ARG A 106 -8.82 6.69 -2.58
CA ARG A 106 -8.16 7.82 -1.90
C ARG A 106 -7.91 7.57 -0.43
N ASP A 107 -8.86 6.90 0.18
CA ASP A 107 -8.86 6.67 1.63
C ASP A 107 -9.66 5.41 1.93
N LEU A 108 -9.36 4.78 3.06
CA LEU A 108 -10.15 3.69 3.59
C LEU A 108 -10.18 3.76 5.12
N ILE A 109 -11.33 3.44 5.69
CA ILE A 109 -11.50 3.42 7.15
C ILE A 109 -12.29 2.20 7.60
N TYR A 110 -11.77 1.49 8.58
CA TYR A 110 -12.46 0.37 9.20
C TYR A 110 -13.41 0.86 10.30
N ILE A 111 -14.70 0.52 10.15
CA ILE A 111 -15.75 0.80 11.12
C ILE A 111 -16.01 -0.46 11.96
N LYS A 112 -15.46 -0.47 13.16
CA LYS A 112 -15.45 -1.63 14.06
C LYS A 112 -16.86 -2.08 14.43
N GLU A 113 -17.75 -1.15 14.73
CA GLU A 113 -19.11 -1.41 15.18
C GLU A 113 -19.97 -2.09 14.13
N MET A 114 -19.65 -1.90 12.87
CA MET A 114 -20.38 -2.43 11.73
C MET A 114 -19.64 -3.55 11.00
N ASN A 115 -18.40 -3.83 11.39
CA ASN A 115 -17.50 -4.79 10.74
C ASN A 115 -17.39 -4.57 9.23
N LEU A 116 -17.17 -3.34 8.82
CA LEU A 116 -17.04 -2.97 7.42
C LEU A 116 -15.90 -1.96 7.21
N VAL A 117 -15.46 -1.86 5.97
CA VAL A 117 -14.52 -0.82 5.52
C VAL A 117 -15.26 0.12 4.56
N LEU A 118 -15.17 1.41 4.81
CA LEU A 118 -15.59 2.44 3.87
C LEU A 118 -14.40 2.81 2.98
N LEU A 119 -14.66 3.01 1.70
CA LEU A 119 -13.68 3.37 0.68
C LEU A 119 -14.08 4.72 0.07
N VAL A 120 -13.16 5.66 0.01
CA VAL A 120 -13.35 6.91 -0.73
C VAL A 120 -12.81 6.70 -2.15
N LEU A 121 -13.72 6.61 -3.12
CA LEU A 121 -13.40 6.36 -4.52
C LEU A 121 -13.27 7.68 -5.28
N GLU A 122 -12.27 7.77 -6.16
CA GLU A 122 -11.95 9.02 -6.86
C GLU A 122 -12.47 9.09 -8.28
N THR A 123 -12.30 8.05 -9.08
CA THR A 123 -12.66 8.07 -10.51
C THR A 123 -14.17 8.24 -10.66
N ILE A 124 -14.94 7.45 -9.93
CA ILE A 124 -16.35 7.68 -9.72
C ILE A 124 -16.49 8.26 -8.31
N PRO A 125 -16.82 9.57 -8.15
CA PRO A 125 -16.94 10.18 -6.84
C PRO A 125 -17.99 9.47 -5.98
N ALA A 126 -17.59 8.48 -5.19
CA ALA A 126 -18.49 7.62 -4.44
C ALA A 126 -17.88 7.13 -3.13
N ILE A 127 -18.73 6.65 -2.25
CA ILE A 127 -18.33 5.90 -1.06
C ILE A 127 -18.64 4.42 -1.29
N GLY A 128 -17.59 3.61 -1.40
CA GLY A 128 -17.69 2.16 -1.47
C GLY A 128 -17.82 1.54 -0.07
N ILE A 129 -18.44 0.37 -0.01
CA ILE A 129 -18.56 -0.40 1.24
C ILE A 129 -18.01 -1.81 0.99
N LEU A 130 -16.97 -2.18 1.71
CA LEU A 130 -16.48 -3.54 1.78
C LEU A 130 -16.94 -4.18 3.09
N ARG A 131 -17.79 -5.20 3.02
CA ARG A 131 -18.21 -5.96 4.18
C ARG A 131 -17.26 -7.12 4.43
N LEU A 132 -16.83 -7.22 5.67
CA LEU A 132 -15.97 -8.31 6.10
C LEU A 132 -16.88 -9.45 6.57
N THR A 133 -17.04 -10.47 5.73
CA THR A 133 -17.81 -11.67 6.08
C THR A 133 -16.90 -12.73 6.68
N ASN A 134 -17.35 -13.38 7.73
CA ASN A 134 -16.67 -14.52 8.35
C ASN A 134 -16.71 -15.75 7.46
#